data_3795035100941b26baf7a424e6410fef
#
_entry.id   3795035100941b26baf7a424e6410fef
#
_cell.length_a   1.000
_cell.length_b   1.000
_cell.length_c   1.000
_cell.angle_alpha   90.00
_cell.angle_beta   90.00
_cell.angle_gamma   90.00
#
_symmetry.space_group_name_H-M   'P 1'
#
loop_
_entity.id
_entity.type
_entity.pdbx_description
1 polymer ?
#
loop_
_entity_poly.entity_id
_entity_poly.type
_entity_poly.pdbx_seq_one_letter_code
_entity_poly.pdbx_strand_id
1 'polypeptide(L)'
;MSTILKWAGNKTAVMSELKKHLPAGPRLVEPFAGSCAVMMETDYPCYLVADINPDLINLYKKVTADCESFISRAKVLFEIANREVAYYNIRQEFNYSTEITDFMKAVYFLYLNRHGYRGLCRYNKSGHFNIPYGNYKNPYFPEKEIRAFAEKAQRATFICASFDETLAMLKAGDVVYCDPPYDGTFSGYHADGFTEDDQYHLASVLEHRSSEGHPVIVSNSDTSLIRSLYRNFTHH
;
A
#
# COMPACT_ATOMS: atom_id res chain seq x y z
N MET A 1 -5.08 6.81 12.54
CA MET A 1 -4.12 5.84 13.15
C MET A 1 -2.84 5.83 12.35
N SER A 2 -1.66 5.63 12.94
CA SER A 2 -0.42 5.52 12.14
C SER A 2 -0.33 4.13 11.48
N THR A 3 0.38 4.04 10.35
CA THR A 3 0.51 2.81 9.57
C THR A 3 1.85 2.10 9.83
N ILE A 4 1.95 0.81 9.52
CA ILE A 4 3.20 0.03 9.71
C ILE A 4 4.35 0.67 8.93
N LEU A 5 4.11 1.08 7.69
CA LEU A 5 5.09 1.70 6.81
C LEU A 5 4.93 3.22 6.79
N LYS A 6 6.03 3.92 6.54
CA LYS A 6 5.97 5.26 5.96
C LYS A 6 5.60 5.10 4.48
N TRP A 7 4.54 5.76 4.05
CA TRP A 7 4.08 5.65 2.66
C TRP A 7 3.65 7.01 2.15
N ALA A 8 4.13 7.40 0.99
CA ALA A 8 3.73 8.66 0.38
C ALA A 8 2.26 8.56 -0.09
N GLY A 9 1.53 9.66 -0.04
CA GLY A 9 0.11 9.67 -0.37
C GLY A 9 -0.81 9.02 0.69
N ASN A 10 -0.28 8.70 1.88
CA ASN A 10 -1.07 8.17 2.98
C ASN A 10 -2.30 9.05 3.28
N LYS A 11 -3.47 8.44 3.34
CA LYS A 11 -4.77 9.12 3.50
C LYS A 11 -5.13 9.52 4.92
N THR A 12 -4.24 9.33 5.90
CA THR A 12 -4.54 9.62 7.32
C THR A 12 -5.03 11.05 7.54
N ALA A 13 -4.49 12.03 6.81
CA ALA A 13 -4.86 13.44 6.95
C ALA A 13 -6.27 13.78 6.43
N VAL A 14 -6.76 13.04 5.44
CA VAL A 14 -8.07 13.29 4.80
C VAL A 14 -9.12 12.25 5.19
N MET A 15 -8.77 11.33 6.08
CA MET A 15 -9.62 10.19 6.45
C MET A 15 -10.98 10.61 7.03
N SER A 16 -11.03 11.70 7.82
CA SER A 16 -12.29 12.19 8.39
C SER A 16 -13.28 12.63 7.31
N GLU A 17 -12.79 13.18 6.21
CA GLU A 17 -13.61 13.55 5.07
C GLU A 17 -13.96 12.33 4.23
N LEU A 18 -12.97 11.50 3.88
CA LEU A 18 -13.16 10.31 3.07
C LEU A 18 -14.25 9.38 3.65
N LYS A 19 -14.27 9.19 4.97
CA LYS A 19 -15.27 8.34 5.63
C LYS A 19 -16.73 8.79 5.40
N LYS A 20 -16.98 10.06 5.14
CA LYS A 20 -18.34 10.57 4.87
C LYS A 20 -18.86 10.09 3.53
N HIS A 21 -17.97 9.75 2.62
CA HIS A 21 -18.27 9.31 1.26
C HIS A 21 -18.21 7.79 1.07
N LEU A 22 -17.70 7.05 2.05
CA LEU A 22 -17.64 5.59 2.03
C LEU A 22 -18.94 4.99 2.57
N PRO A 23 -19.82 4.43 1.72
CA PRO A 23 -21.06 3.83 2.16
C PRO A 23 -20.82 2.51 2.91
N ALA A 24 -21.80 2.06 3.67
CA ALA A 24 -21.79 0.72 4.23
C ALA A 24 -21.85 -0.35 3.14
N GLY A 25 -21.23 -1.47 3.38
CA GLY A 25 -21.21 -2.62 2.48
C GLY A 25 -20.61 -3.87 3.14
N PRO A 26 -20.77 -5.04 2.54
CA PRO A 26 -20.23 -6.28 3.09
C PRO A 26 -18.71 -6.37 2.96
N ARG A 27 -18.12 -5.71 1.96
CA ARG A 27 -16.68 -5.74 1.70
C ARG A 27 -16.19 -4.42 1.09
N LEU A 28 -15.06 -3.92 1.59
CA LEU A 28 -14.30 -2.85 0.94
C LEU A 28 -13.21 -3.46 0.05
N VAL A 29 -13.09 -2.98 -1.18
CA VAL A 29 -12.07 -3.39 -2.15
C VAL A 29 -11.13 -2.22 -2.43
N GLU A 30 -9.84 -2.41 -2.16
CA GLU A 30 -8.77 -1.44 -2.37
C GLU A 30 -7.76 -1.97 -3.40
N PRO A 31 -7.87 -1.60 -4.69
CA PRO A 31 -6.93 -2.03 -5.75
C PRO A 31 -5.53 -1.40 -5.65
N PHE A 32 -5.38 -0.33 -4.86
CA PHE A 32 -4.14 0.41 -4.62
C PHE A 32 -3.95 0.55 -3.11
N ALA A 33 -3.60 -0.54 -2.46
CA ALA A 33 -3.59 -0.63 -0.99
C ALA A 33 -2.59 0.31 -0.31
N GLY A 34 -1.41 0.50 -0.91
CA GLY A 34 -0.35 1.29 -0.33
C GLY A 34 -0.15 0.97 1.16
N SER A 35 -0.29 1.95 2.04
CA SER A 35 -0.13 1.76 3.49
C SER A 35 -1.31 1.09 4.21
N CYS A 36 -2.37 0.71 3.52
CA CYS A 36 -3.63 0.21 4.09
C CYS A 36 -4.32 1.19 5.06
N ALA A 37 -4.13 2.49 4.89
CA ALA A 37 -4.68 3.49 5.81
C ALA A 37 -6.22 3.46 5.85
N VAL A 38 -6.87 3.19 4.72
CA VAL A 38 -8.34 3.16 4.63
C VAL A 38 -8.88 1.89 5.28
N MET A 39 -8.30 0.73 5.01
CA MET A 39 -8.63 -0.50 5.73
C MET A 39 -8.52 -0.29 7.25
N MET A 40 -7.43 0.31 7.72
CA MET A 40 -7.18 0.50 9.15
C MET A 40 -8.17 1.44 9.83
N GLU A 41 -8.71 2.41 9.10
CA GLU A 41 -9.58 3.47 9.63
C GLU A 41 -11.08 3.25 9.38
N THR A 42 -11.46 2.21 8.63
CA THR A 42 -12.85 1.84 8.35
C THR A 42 -13.25 0.56 9.07
N ASP A 43 -14.54 0.22 9.08
CA ASP A 43 -15.02 -0.97 9.79
C ASP A 43 -15.97 -1.81 8.94
N TYR A 44 -15.46 -2.27 7.78
CA TYR A 44 -16.19 -3.24 6.96
C TYR A 44 -16.07 -4.67 7.52
N PRO A 45 -17.07 -5.52 7.28
CA PRO A 45 -17.00 -6.94 7.66
C PRO A 45 -15.82 -7.67 7.03
N CYS A 46 -15.52 -7.37 5.75
CA CYS A 46 -14.40 -7.97 5.00
C CYS A 46 -13.66 -6.90 4.18
N TYR A 47 -12.43 -7.24 3.78
CA TYR A 47 -11.59 -6.42 2.91
C TYR A 47 -10.95 -7.28 1.83
N LEU A 48 -10.89 -6.76 0.59
CA LEU A 48 -10.01 -7.24 -0.46
C LEU A 48 -8.99 -6.13 -0.72
N VAL A 49 -7.74 -6.41 -0.39
CA VAL A 49 -6.65 -5.44 -0.38
C VAL A 49 -5.60 -5.87 -1.40
N ALA A 50 -5.44 -5.10 -2.44
CA ALA A 50 -4.54 -5.41 -3.53
C ALA A 50 -3.51 -4.31 -3.75
N ASP A 51 -2.34 -4.71 -4.18
CA ASP A 51 -1.30 -3.81 -4.66
C ASP A 51 -0.43 -4.57 -5.67
N ILE A 52 0.11 -3.88 -6.64
CA ILE A 52 1.01 -4.50 -7.63
C ILE A 52 2.39 -4.79 -7.05
N ASN A 53 2.74 -4.20 -5.89
CA ASN A 53 4.02 -4.39 -5.23
C ASN A 53 4.05 -5.72 -4.43
N PRO A 54 4.81 -6.73 -4.87
CA PRO A 54 4.86 -8.04 -4.22
C PRO A 54 5.49 -7.99 -2.83
N ASP A 55 6.47 -7.11 -2.59
CA ASP A 55 7.14 -6.98 -1.30
C ASP A 55 6.20 -6.39 -0.24
N LEU A 56 5.35 -5.44 -0.65
CA LEU A 56 4.31 -4.86 0.19
C LEU A 56 3.28 -5.91 0.61
N ILE A 57 2.75 -6.65 -0.35
CA ILE A 57 1.76 -7.69 -0.10
C ILE A 57 2.36 -8.83 0.72
N ASN A 58 3.62 -9.21 0.47
CA ASN A 58 4.33 -10.18 1.29
C ASN A 58 4.43 -9.73 2.74
N LEU A 59 4.81 -8.46 2.99
CA LEU A 59 4.85 -7.89 4.35
C LEU A 59 3.51 -8.07 5.06
N TYR A 60 2.41 -7.66 4.42
CA TYR A 60 1.08 -7.74 5.03
C TYR A 60 0.67 -9.18 5.34
N LYS A 61 0.91 -10.11 4.43
CA LYS A 61 0.65 -11.54 4.64
C LYS A 61 1.45 -12.11 5.81
N LYS A 62 2.76 -11.76 5.93
CA LYS A 62 3.61 -12.31 7.01
C LYS A 62 3.25 -11.73 8.38
N VAL A 63 2.93 -10.43 8.45
CA VAL A 63 2.43 -9.80 9.68
C VAL A 63 1.10 -10.41 10.13
N THR A 64 0.19 -10.68 9.19
CA THR A 64 -1.12 -11.27 9.48
C THR A 64 -1.01 -12.72 9.94
N ALA A 65 -0.08 -13.48 9.38
CA ALA A 65 0.10 -14.91 9.67
C ALA A 65 0.76 -15.18 11.03
N ASP A 66 1.80 -14.40 11.37
CA ASP A 66 2.55 -14.57 12.64
C ASP A 66 3.13 -13.24 13.12
N CYS A 67 2.29 -12.46 13.77
CA CYS A 67 2.62 -11.13 14.28
C CYS A 67 3.75 -11.16 15.30
N GLU A 68 3.75 -12.11 16.23
CA GLU A 68 4.73 -12.14 17.32
C GLU A 68 6.14 -12.50 16.84
N SER A 69 6.27 -13.52 16.00
CA SER A 69 7.55 -13.85 15.39
C SER A 69 8.07 -12.71 14.52
N PHE A 70 7.16 -12.05 13.77
CA PHE A 70 7.53 -10.91 12.94
C PHE A 70 8.07 -9.74 13.80
N ILE A 71 7.36 -9.35 14.86
CA ILE A 71 7.79 -8.30 15.80
C ILE A 71 9.16 -8.65 16.42
N SER A 72 9.30 -9.86 16.96
CA SER A 72 10.52 -10.32 17.60
C SER A 72 11.71 -10.21 16.65
N ARG A 73 11.57 -10.69 15.42
CA ARG A 73 12.66 -10.68 14.44
C ARG A 73 12.99 -9.28 13.93
N ALA A 74 11.98 -8.48 13.64
CA ALA A 74 12.17 -7.10 13.18
C ALA A 74 12.80 -6.23 14.28
N LYS A 75 12.41 -6.40 15.55
CA LYS A 75 12.94 -5.65 16.67
C LYS A 75 14.44 -5.87 16.86
N VAL A 76 14.90 -7.12 16.81
CA VAL A 76 16.33 -7.44 16.85
C VAL A 76 17.08 -6.70 15.73
N LEU A 77 16.55 -6.69 14.52
CA LEU A 77 17.20 -6.02 13.39
C LEU A 77 17.29 -4.49 13.59
N PHE A 78 16.24 -3.87 14.14
CA PHE A 78 16.23 -2.44 14.46
C PHE A 78 17.25 -2.07 15.55
N GLU A 79 17.47 -2.94 16.53
CA GLU A 79 18.41 -2.72 17.63
C GLU A 79 19.88 -2.80 17.18
N ILE A 80 20.21 -3.78 16.31
CA ILE A 80 21.62 -4.08 15.99
C ILE A 80 22.11 -3.43 14.70
N ALA A 81 21.21 -3.07 13.77
CA ALA A 81 21.57 -2.74 12.38
C ALA A 81 21.42 -1.26 12.01
N ASN A 82 21.18 -0.35 12.97
CA ASN A 82 21.05 1.09 12.64
C ASN A 82 22.39 1.74 12.28
N ARG A 83 22.98 1.30 11.18
CA ARG A 83 24.26 1.80 10.62
C ARG A 83 24.23 1.74 9.11
N GLU A 84 24.90 2.67 8.45
CA GLU A 84 24.92 2.77 7.00
C GLU A 84 25.38 1.49 6.31
N VAL A 85 26.50 0.91 6.77
CA VAL A 85 27.03 -0.35 6.21
C VAL A 85 26.02 -1.50 6.36
N ALA A 86 25.38 -1.63 7.51
CA ALA A 86 24.36 -2.65 7.74
C ALA A 86 23.15 -2.43 6.82
N TYR A 87 22.71 -1.19 6.64
CA TYR A 87 21.62 -0.85 5.73
C TYR A 87 21.89 -1.30 4.29
N TYR A 88 23.08 -0.98 3.77
CA TYR A 88 23.41 -1.35 2.39
C TYR A 88 23.62 -2.86 2.22
N ASN A 89 24.14 -3.55 3.22
CA ASN A 89 24.25 -5.03 3.20
C ASN A 89 22.84 -5.68 3.17
N ILE A 90 21.93 -5.23 4.03
CA ILE A 90 20.55 -5.73 4.06
C ILE A 90 19.84 -5.41 2.74
N ARG A 91 20.04 -4.20 2.18
CA ARG A 91 19.46 -3.85 0.88
C ARG A 91 20.01 -4.71 -0.25
N GLN A 92 21.30 -5.05 -0.23
CA GLN A 92 21.91 -5.96 -1.19
C GLN A 92 21.33 -7.37 -1.05
N GLU A 93 21.23 -7.88 0.16
CA GLU A 93 20.64 -9.19 0.44
C GLU A 93 19.16 -9.23 0.02
N PHE A 94 18.38 -8.19 0.34
CA PHE A 94 17.00 -8.04 -0.09
C PHE A 94 16.83 -8.10 -1.62
N ASN A 95 17.74 -7.45 -2.36
CA ASN A 95 17.63 -7.34 -3.81
C ASN A 95 18.16 -8.58 -4.56
N TYR A 96 19.16 -9.28 -4.04
CA TYR A 96 19.92 -10.24 -4.82
C TYR A 96 19.97 -11.65 -4.23
N SER A 97 19.66 -11.82 -2.96
CA SER A 97 19.71 -13.15 -2.36
C SER A 97 18.52 -14.00 -2.81
N THR A 98 18.82 -15.20 -3.30
CA THR A 98 17.82 -16.23 -3.62
C THR A 98 17.54 -17.17 -2.45
N GLU A 99 18.28 -17.03 -1.34
CA GLU A 99 18.19 -17.91 -0.18
C GLU A 99 17.33 -17.33 0.97
N ILE A 100 17.03 -16.01 0.94
CA ILE A 100 16.21 -15.44 1.97
C ILE A 100 14.75 -15.92 1.85
N THR A 101 14.17 -16.27 2.98
CA THR A 101 12.75 -16.65 3.04
C THR A 101 11.85 -15.43 2.83
N ASP A 102 10.63 -15.65 2.35
CA ASP A 102 9.61 -14.59 2.25
C ASP A 102 9.39 -13.87 3.57
N PHE A 103 9.50 -14.59 4.69
CA PHE A 103 9.39 -14.00 6.02
C PHE A 103 10.52 -12.99 6.29
N MET A 104 11.77 -13.38 6.04
CA MET A 104 12.90 -12.46 6.20
C MET A 104 12.86 -11.32 5.19
N LYS A 105 12.39 -11.57 3.97
CA LYS A 105 12.18 -10.52 2.98
C LYS A 105 11.18 -9.48 3.47
N ALA A 106 10.10 -9.89 4.12
CA ALA A 106 9.13 -8.98 4.75
C ALA A 106 9.75 -8.17 5.90
N VAL A 107 10.56 -8.80 6.76
CA VAL A 107 11.29 -8.11 7.85
C VAL A 107 12.27 -7.07 7.28
N TYR A 108 13.02 -7.42 6.23
CA TYR A 108 13.94 -6.51 5.56
C TYR A 108 13.20 -5.35 4.88
N PHE A 109 12.05 -5.59 4.27
CA PHE A 109 11.24 -4.53 3.66
C PHE A 109 10.79 -3.48 4.68
N LEU A 110 10.29 -3.91 5.85
CA LEU A 110 9.98 -3.00 6.96
C LEU A 110 11.22 -2.20 7.40
N TYR A 111 12.34 -2.90 7.60
CA TYR A 111 13.59 -2.26 8.02
C TYR A 111 14.05 -1.21 6.99
N LEU A 112 14.10 -1.57 5.71
CA LEU A 112 14.52 -0.68 4.62
C LEU A 112 13.61 0.55 4.50
N ASN A 113 12.30 0.39 4.65
CA ASN A 113 11.37 1.52 4.66
C ASN A 113 11.62 2.46 5.85
N ARG A 114 11.82 1.93 7.06
CA ARG A 114 11.96 2.74 8.26
C ARG A 114 13.33 3.39 8.42
N HIS A 115 14.39 2.76 7.88
CA HIS A 115 15.76 3.28 7.91
C HIS A 115 16.15 4.03 6.63
N GLY A 116 15.40 3.85 5.54
CA GLY A 116 15.63 4.50 4.27
C GLY A 116 15.23 5.97 4.27
N TYR A 117 15.83 6.74 3.37
CA TYR A 117 15.60 8.18 3.23
C TYR A 117 14.12 8.52 3.08
N ARG A 118 13.59 9.31 4.00
CA ARG A 118 12.19 9.75 4.12
C ARG A 118 11.15 8.62 4.19
N GLY A 119 11.56 7.36 4.36
CA GLY A 119 10.65 6.22 4.32
C GLY A 119 10.02 5.99 2.95
N LEU A 120 10.71 6.39 1.91
CA LEU A 120 10.26 6.16 0.54
C LEU A 120 10.34 4.66 0.20
N CYS A 121 9.49 4.25 -0.73
CA CYS A 121 9.57 2.96 -1.40
C CYS A 121 9.77 3.23 -2.89
N ARG A 122 10.88 2.77 -3.46
CA ARG A 122 11.19 2.97 -4.87
C ARG A 122 12.07 1.84 -5.38
N TYR A 123 11.79 1.41 -6.60
CA TYR A 123 12.58 0.43 -7.33
C TYR A 123 13.20 1.07 -8.58
N ASN A 124 14.35 0.57 -8.99
CA ASN A 124 14.95 0.93 -10.27
C ASN A 124 14.31 0.11 -11.42
N LYS A 125 14.68 0.40 -12.66
CA LYS A 125 14.18 -0.32 -13.85
C LYS A 125 14.47 -1.84 -13.86
N SER A 126 15.42 -2.31 -13.04
CA SER A 126 15.71 -3.72 -12.85
C SER A 126 14.91 -4.35 -11.71
N GLY A 127 13.94 -3.64 -11.12
CA GLY A 127 13.12 -4.13 -10.02
C GLY A 127 13.82 -4.18 -8.67
N HIS A 128 14.98 -3.51 -8.49
CA HIS A 128 15.71 -3.49 -7.24
C HIS A 128 15.35 -2.27 -6.39
N PHE A 129 15.09 -2.49 -5.10
CA PHE A 129 14.89 -1.44 -4.12
C PHE A 129 16.14 -0.55 -4.03
N ASN A 130 15.98 0.78 -4.23
CA ASN A 130 17.11 1.67 -4.42
C ASN A 130 17.13 2.93 -3.55
N ILE A 131 16.35 2.96 -2.47
CA ILE A 131 16.36 4.08 -1.53
C ILE A 131 17.69 4.10 -0.75
N PRO A 132 18.35 5.27 -0.59
CA PRO A 132 19.56 5.39 0.21
C PRO A 132 19.26 5.37 1.71
N TYR A 133 20.28 5.16 2.52
CA TYR A 133 20.21 5.24 3.97
C TYR A 133 19.73 6.62 4.44
N GLY A 134 18.80 6.65 5.38
CA GLY A 134 18.17 7.87 5.88
C GLY A 134 18.89 8.57 7.03
N ASN A 135 19.91 7.92 7.62
CA ASN A 135 20.74 8.44 8.72
C ASN A 135 19.93 8.92 9.93
N TYR A 136 18.91 8.18 10.34
CA TYR A 136 18.12 8.50 11.52
C TYR A 136 18.84 8.02 12.81
N LYS A 137 18.87 8.85 13.86
CA LYS A 137 19.43 8.46 15.17
C LYS A 137 18.65 7.29 15.79
N ASN A 138 17.33 7.38 15.80
CA ASN A 138 16.42 6.37 16.35
C ASN A 138 15.27 6.13 15.38
N PRO A 139 15.42 5.22 14.42
CA PRO A 139 14.31 4.83 13.55
C PRO A 139 13.16 4.26 14.38
N TYR A 140 11.96 4.79 14.21
CA TYR A 140 10.79 4.33 14.96
C TYR A 140 10.40 2.91 14.58
N PHE A 141 10.37 2.01 15.56
CA PHE A 141 9.86 0.66 15.41
C PHE A 141 8.33 0.66 15.66
N PRO A 142 7.51 0.29 14.66
CA PRO A 142 6.05 0.47 14.72
C PRO A 142 5.35 -0.73 15.37
N GLU A 143 5.75 -1.16 16.57
CA GLU A 143 5.20 -2.37 17.21
C GLU A 143 3.69 -2.27 17.44
N LYS A 144 3.20 -1.12 17.91
CA LYS A 144 1.76 -0.90 18.16
C LYS A 144 0.96 -0.99 16.86
N GLU A 145 1.48 -0.41 15.79
CA GLU A 145 0.85 -0.42 14.47
C GLU A 145 0.85 -1.83 13.87
N ILE A 146 1.92 -2.59 14.06
CA ILE A 146 2.00 -3.99 13.60
C ILE A 146 0.94 -4.83 14.29
N ARG A 147 0.78 -4.73 15.62
CA ARG A 147 -0.25 -5.46 16.38
C ARG A 147 -1.67 -5.08 15.95
N ALA A 148 -1.96 -3.78 15.86
CA ALA A 148 -3.26 -3.29 15.43
C ALA A 148 -3.58 -3.73 13.98
N PHE A 149 -2.57 -3.72 13.11
CA PHE A 149 -2.72 -4.21 11.75
C PHE A 149 -3.01 -5.71 11.71
N ALA A 150 -2.25 -6.53 12.44
CA ALA A 150 -2.43 -7.98 12.48
C ALA A 150 -3.83 -8.38 12.96
N GLU A 151 -4.38 -7.68 13.94
CA GLU A 151 -5.75 -7.86 14.42
C GLU A 151 -6.78 -7.52 13.33
N LYS A 152 -6.66 -6.33 12.73
CA LYS A 152 -7.58 -5.86 11.67
C LYS A 152 -7.51 -6.75 10.42
N ALA A 153 -6.31 -7.17 10.06
CA ALA A 153 -6.01 -7.94 8.87
C ALA A 153 -6.61 -9.36 8.86
N GLN A 154 -7.09 -9.85 10.01
CA GLN A 154 -7.83 -11.14 10.07
C GLN A 154 -9.11 -11.11 9.22
N ARG A 155 -9.64 -9.92 8.90
CA ARG A 155 -10.80 -9.73 8.02
C ARG A 155 -10.42 -9.41 6.57
N ALA A 156 -9.11 -9.39 6.26
CA ALA A 156 -8.60 -8.98 4.96
C ALA A 156 -8.02 -10.14 4.16
N THR A 157 -8.25 -10.10 2.85
CA THR A 157 -7.55 -10.92 1.87
C THR A 157 -6.56 -10.03 1.14
N PHE A 158 -5.26 -10.36 1.19
CA PHE A 158 -4.20 -9.64 0.50
C PHE A 158 -3.80 -10.34 -0.77
N ILE A 159 -3.83 -9.63 -1.91
CA ILE A 159 -3.42 -10.17 -3.22
C ILE A 159 -2.41 -9.24 -3.89
N CYS A 160 -1.40 -9.82 -4.53
CA CYS A 160 -0.53 -9.08 -5.44
C CYS A 160 -1.17 -9.15 -6.82
N ALA A 161 -1.80 -8.06 -7.24
CA ALA A 161 -2.60 -8.01 -8.46
C ALA A 161 -2.67 -6.57 -8.98
N SER A 162 -2.89 -6.42 -10.28
CA SER A 162 -3.24 -5.16 -10.91
C SER A 162 -4.64 -4.69 -10.47
N PHE A 163 -4.96 -3.43 -10.74
CA PHE A 163 -6.31 -2.92 -10.49
C PHE A 163 -7.36 -3.64 -11.37
N ASP A 164 -7.02 -4.01 -12.60
CA ASP A 164 -7.92 -4.76 -13.50
C ASP A 164 -8.28 -6.13 -12.92
N GLU A 165 -7.26 -6.89 -12.54
CA GLU A 165 -7.44 -8.20 -11.91
C GLU A 165 -8.25 -8.09 -10.61
N THR A 166 -7.98 -7.05 -9.81
CA THR A 166 -8.69 -6.81 -8.55
C THR A 166 -10.15 -6.44 -8.79
N LEU A 167 -10.42 -5.53 -9.72
CA LEU A 167 -11.78 -5.10 -10.06
C LEU A 167 -12.60 -6.18 -10.78
N ALA A 168 -11.93 -7.14 -11.43
CA ALA A 168 -12.61 -8.32 -11.97
C ALA A 168 -13.10 -9.31 -10.89
N MET A 169 -12.62 -9.17 -9.65
CA MET A 169 -13.00 -10.01 -8.50
C MET A 169 -14.14 -9.42 -7.66
N LEU A 170 -14.78 -8.34 -8.11
CA LEU A 170 -15.90 -7.69 -7.42
C LEU A 170 -17.08 -8.64 -7.29
N LYS A 171 -17.77 -8.54 -6.17
CA LYS A 171 -19.00 -9.28 -5.84
C LYS A 171 -20.12 -8.28 -5.53
N ALA A 172 -21.35 -8.71 -5.70
CA ALA A 172 -22.51 -7.86 -5.41
C ALA A 172 -22.42 -7.23 -4.01
N GLY A 173 -22.61 -5.92 -3.94
CA GLY A 173 -22.53 -5.13 -2.69
C GLY A 173 -21.13 -4.65 -2.29
N ASP A 174 -20.08 -5.03 -3.02
CA ASP A 174 -18.74 -4.52 -2.75
C ASP A 174 -18.66 -3.00 -2.94
N VAL A 175 -17.96 -2.34 -2.03
CA VAL A 175 -17.61 -0.92 -2.13
C VAL A 175 -16.18 -0.82 -2.61
N VAL A 176 -15.92 0.02 -3.61
CA VAL A 176 -14.59 0.20 -4.19
C VAL A 176 -14.00 1.53 -3.74
N TYR A 177 -12.78 1.50 -3.22
CA TYR A 177 -11.98 2.69 -2.96
C TYR A 177 -10.69 2.63 -3.76
N CYS A 178 -10.49 3.56 -4.69
CA CYS A 178 -9.31 3.69 -5.52
C CYS A 178 -8.47 4.90 -5.13
N ASP A 179 -7.18 4.66 -4.90
CA ASP A 179 -6.16 5.67 -4.62
C ASP A 179 -4.94 5.45 -5.53
N PRO A 180 -5.11 5.64 -6.85
CA PRO A 180 -4.03 5.42 -7.80
C PRO A 180 -2.90 6.45 -7.61
N PRO A 181 -1.72 6.25 -8.22
CA PRO A 181 -0.75 7.32 -8.37
C PRO A 181 -1.39 8.54 -9.04
N TYR A 182 -1.22 9.72 -8.42
CA TYR A 182 -1.91 10.94 -8.83
C TYR A 182 -1.34 11.50 -10.13
N ASP A 183 -2.23 12.02 -10.98
CA ASP A 183 -1.82 12.76 -12.17
C ASP A 183 -0.89 13.94 -11.82
N GLY A 184 0.17 14.13 -12.61
CA GLY A 184 1.17 15.17 -12.38
C GLY A 184 2.11 14.91 -11.19
N THR A 185 2.01 13.79 -10.47
CA THR A 185 2.91 13.45 -9.37
C THR A 185 3.92 12.37 -9.76
N PHE A 186 5.03 12.31 -8.99
CA PHE A 186 6.06 11.29 -9.22
C PHE A 186 5.53 9.88 -8.87
N SER A 187 5.45 9.00 -9.86
CA SER A 187 4.91 7.63 -9.75
C SER A 187 5.98 6.54 -9.62
N GLY A 188 7.12 6.83 -9.01
CA GLY A 188 8.28 5.91 -8.90
C GLY A 188 8.09 4.70 -7.96
N TYR A 189 6.86 4.33 -7.61
CA TYR A 189 6.53 3.15 -6.78
C TYR A 189 6.66 1.83 -7.55
N HIS A 190 6.62 1.89 -8.89
CA HIS A 190 6.82 0.78 -9.80
C HIS A 190 7.78 1.18 -10.91
N ALA A 191 8.51 0.20 -11.49
CA ALA A 191 9.53 0.46 -12.51
C ALA A 191 8.98 1.18 -13.76
N ASP A 192 7.73 0.91 -14.13
CA ASP A 192 7.08 1.44 -15.32
C ASP A 192 6.23 2.70 -15.05
N GLY A 193 6.03 3.07 -13.76
CA GLY A 193 5.19 4.19 -13.36
C GLY A 193 3.69 3.95 -13.55
N PHE A 194 2.90 5.02 -13.49
CA PHE A 194 1.46 5.04 -13.81
C PHE A 194 1.25 6.18 -14.81
N THR A 195 0.89 5.83 -16.02
CA THR A 195 0.87 6.74 -17.16
C THR A 195 -0.48 7.43 -17.31
N GLU A 196 -0.57 8.39 -18.24
CA GLU A 196 -1.84 9.00 -18.62
C GLU A 196 -2.80 7.97 -19.23
N ASP A 197 -2.30 7.03 -20.04
CA ASP A 197 -3.11 5.93 -20.58
C ASP A 197 -3.67 5.04 -19.47
N ASP A 198 -2.90 4.81 -18.38
CA ASP A 198 -3.40 4.08 -17.22
C ASP A 198 -4.50 4.85 -16.49
N GLN A 199 -4.44 6.19 -16.43
CA GLN A 199 -5.52 7.03 -15.89
C GLN A 199 -6.80 6.90 -16.71
N TYR A 200 -6.71 6.95 -18.05
CA TYR A 200 -7.85 6.75 -18.95
C TYR A 200 -8.46 5.35 -18.78
N HIS A 201 -7.61 4.34 -18.73
CA HIS A 201 -8.05 2.96 -18.57
C HIS A 201 -8.74 2.73 -17.23
N LEU A 202 -8.13 3.17 -16.13
CA LEU A 202 -8.73 3.08 -14.80
C LEU A 202 -10.10 3.78 -14.74
N ALA A 203 -10.20 4.99 -15.25
CA ALA A 203 -11.46 5.74 -15.25
C ALA A 203 -12.56 4.98 -15.99
N SER A 204 -12.26 4.41 -17.17
CA SER A 204 -13.19 3.60 -17.95
C SER A 204 -13.65 2.35 -17.19
N VAL A 205 -12.72 1.63 -16.54
CA VAL A 205 -13.06 0.45 -15.74
C VAL A 205 -13.94 0.81 -14.56
N LEU A 206 -13.61 1.89 -13.83
CA LEU A 206 -14.37 2.33 -12.66
C LEU A 206 -15.78 2.83 -13.03
N GLU A 207 -15.93 3.52 -14.16
CA GLU A 207 -17.25 3.91 -14.69
C GLU A 207 -18.10 2.68 -15.00
N HIS A 208 -17.50 1.67 -15.63
CA HIS A 208 -18.18 0.40 -15.90
C HIS A 208 -18.62 -0.28 -14.59
N ARG A 209 -17.74 -0.43 -13.59
CA ARG A 209 -18.10 -1.01 -12.28
C ARG A 209 -19.18 -0.22 -11.56
N SER A 210 -19.14 1.11 -11.65
CA SER A 210 -20.21 1.97 -11.13
C SER A 210 -21.55 1.72 -11.82
N SER A 211 -21.55 1.52 -13.15
CA SER A 211 -22.77 1.20 -13.92
C SER A 211 -23.35 -0.18 -13.57
N GLU A 212 -22.53 -1.11 -13.08
CA GLU A 212 -22.97 -2.40 -12.54
C GLU A 212 -23.56 -2.30 -11.12
N GLY A 213 -23.57 -1.09 -10.53
CA GLY A 213 -24.17 -0.82 -9.22
C GLY A 213 -23.20 -0.88 -8.04
N HIS A 214 -21.88 -0.95 -8.28
CA HIS A 214 -20.88 -0.85 -7.23
C HIS A 214 -20.69 0.63 -6.81
N PRO A 215 -20.76 0.97 -5.53
CA PRO A 215 -20.28 2.26 -5.05
C PRO A 215 -18.77 2.39 -5.31
N VAL A 216 -18.36 3.41 -6.05
CA VAL A 216 -16.96 3.67 -6.40
C VAL A 216 -16.56 5.04 -5.88
N ILE A 217 -15.50 5.08 -5.09
CA ILE A 217 -14.87 6.28 -4.57
C ILE A 217 -13.42 6.34 -5.06
N VAL A 218 -13.03 7.49 -5.61
CA VAL A 218 -11.68 7.70 -6.17
C VAL A 218 -11.05 8.92 -5.52
N SER A 219 -9.81 8.80 -5.10
CA SER A 219 -8.95 9.93 -4.74
C SER A 219 -7.96 10.20 -5.87
N ASN A 220 -7.82 11.44 -6.29
CA ASN A 220 -6.81 11.84 -7.30
C ASN A 220 -6.50 13.35 -7.15
N SER A 221 -5.55 13.85 -7.94
CA SER A 221 -5.25 15.28 -8.05
C SER A 221 -6.38 16.03 -8.76
N ASP A 222 -6.57 17.29 -8.40
CA ASP A 222 -7.57 18.17 -9.03
C ASP A 222 -7.02 18.81 -10.30
N THR A 223 -6.76 18.00 -11.34
CA THR A 223 -6.32 18.45 -12.66
C THR A 223 -7.47 18.48 -13.68
N SER A 224 -7.29 19.22 -14.78
CA SER A 224 -8.25 19.26 -15.87
C SER A 224 -8.48 17.88 -16.49
N LEU A 225 -7.41 17.06 -16.57
CA LEU A 225 -7.48 15.69 -17.04
C LEU A 225 -8.41 14.87 -16.14
N ILE A 226 -8.13 14.82 -14.85
CA ILE A 226 -8.90 14.03 -13.90
C ILE A 226 -10.36 14.46 -13.81
N ARG A 227 -10.63 15.78 -13.80
CA ARG A 227 -12.00 16.30 -13.89
C ARG A 227 -12.73 15.84 -15.15
N SER A 228 -12.04 15.77 -16.29
CA SER A 228 -12.59 15.29 -17.54
C SER A 228 -12.89 13.78 -17.51
N LEU A 229 -11.95 12.99 -16.97
CA LEU A 229 -12.09 11.53 -16.88
C LEU A 229 -13.27 11.11 -15.99
N TYR A 230 -13.42 11.78 -14.85
CA TYR A 230 -14.45 11.46 -13.86
C TYR A 230 -15.65 12.40 -13.88
N ARG A 231 -15.95 13.02 -15.03
CA ARG A 231 -17.06 14.00 -15.20
C ARG A 231 -18.44 13.49 -14.78
N ASN A 232 -18.64 12.15 -14.84
CA ASN A 232 -19.89 11.49 -14.45
C ASN A 232 -19.93 11.11 -12.96
N PHE A 233 -18.86 11.40 -12.20
CA PHE A 233 -18.79 11.20 -10.77
C PHE A 233 -19.06 12.52 -10.04
N THR A 234 -19.55 12.43 -8.79
CA THR A 234 -19.66 13.61 -7.93
C THR A 234 -18.29 14.01 -7.41
N HIS A 235 -17.91 15.28 -7.58
CA HIS A 235 -16.63 15.82 -7.11
C HIS A 235 -16.81 16.50 -5.75
N HIS A 236 -15.89 16.26 -4.82
CA HIS A 236 -15.87 16.79 -3.46
C HIS A 236 -14.55 17.49 -3.14
#